data_07471ef46ea590d2cc050b9bfb6a18cf
#
_entry.id   07471ef46ea590d2cc050b9bfb6a18cf
#
_cell.length_a   1.000
_cell.length_b   1.000
_cell.length_c   1.000
_cell.angle_alpha   90.00
_cell.angle_beta   90.00
_cell.angle_gamma   90.00
#
_symmetry.space_group_name_H-M   'P 1'
#
loop_
_entity.id
_entity.type
_entity.pdbx_description
1 polymer ?
#
loop_
_entity_poly.entity_id
_entity_poly.type
_entity_poly.pdbx_seq_one_letter_code
_entity_poly.pdbx_strand_id
1 'polypeptide(L)'
;MDAILSIREVSKSFGTFKALDSVTLEVPRNAIYGLLGPNGAGKTTLIRIINQITYPDQGTVLLDGEPLRPEHVAQIGYLPEERGLYKSMKVGEQALYLAQLKGLSRQDARRELKYWFEKLEIGDWWNRKVQELSKGMAQKIQFIVTVLHRPKLLIFDEPFSGFDPINAALIKDQILELRQEGASIIFSTHRMESVEELCEYIALIHRSRKILEGKLSAIKKAYKRNRFRVRWVPHREEGALEALEAEVSLVDPKFDPEDHAWEFTVQLDEGGQGALLSHLTSTGILSSFREVIPTANDIFIQTVQKQEAHV
;
A
#
# COMPACT_ATOMS: atom_id res chain seq x y z
N MET A 1 1.57 -21.01 -3.57
CA MET A 1 1.55 -19.86 -4.50
C MET A 1 2.92 -19.74 -5.13
N ASP A 2 3.00 -19.28 -6.39
CA ASP A 2 4.28 -18.96 -7.02
C ASP A 2 4.77 -17.61 -6.46
N ALA A 3 5.77 -17.64 -5.58
CA ALA A 3 6.29 -16.46 -4.90
C ALA A 3 7.58 -16.00 -5.57
N ILE A 4 7.70 -14.68 -5.81
CA ILE A 4 8.95 -14.06 -6.26
C ILE A 4 9.92 -13.89 -5.10
N LEU A 5 9.42 -13.61 -3.90
CA LEU A 5 10.22 -13.43 -2.70
C LEU A 5 9.59 -14.23 -1.55
N SER A 6 10.42 -15.07 -0.91
CA SER A 6 10.03 -15.79 0.31
C SER A 6 10.97 -15.41 1.45
N ILE A 7 10.41 -14.97 2.55
CA ILE A 7 11.11 -14.61 3.78
C ILE A 7 10.69 -15.62 4.84
N ARG A 8 11.65 -16.31 5.47
CA ARG A 8 11.40 -17.38 6.42
C ARG A 8 12.11 -17.12 7.73
N GLU A 9 11.34 -16.89 8.78
CA GLU A 9 11.78 -16.72 10.17
C GLU A 9 12.90 -15.68 10.34
N VAL A 10 12.87 -14.61 9.54
CA VAL A 10 13.91 -13.58 9.56
C VAL A 10 13.84 -12.79 10.85
N SER A 11 14.96 -12.78 11.58
CA SER A 11 15.18 -11.99 12.79
C SER A 11 16.37 -11.06 12.60
N LYS A 12 16.29 -9.84 13.20
CA LYS A 12 17.35 -8.84 13.17
C LYS A 12 17.34 -8.00 14.43
N SER A 13 18.50 -7.88 15.07
CA SER A 13 18.71 -7.02 16.24
C SER A 13 19.82 -5.99 15.98
N PHE A 14 19.70 -4.83 16.62
CA PHE A 14 20.72 -3.79 16.67
C PHE A 14 20.98 -3.48 18.16
N GLY A 15 22.06 -4.04 18.69
CA GLY A 15 22.32 -4.04 20.14
C GLY A 15 21.18 -4.75 20.89
N THR A 16 20.52 -4.08 21.80
CA THR A 16 19.38 -4.62 22.57
C THR A 16 18.03 -4.48 21.85
N PHE A 17 17.98 -3.70 20.76
CA PHE A 17 16.75 -3.47 20.02
C PHE A 17 16.52 -4.54 18.97
N LYS A 18 15.45 -5.31 19.10
CA LYS A 18 15.03 -6.33 18.13
C LYS A 18 14.15 -5.66 17.07
N ALA A 19 14.70 -5.43 15.88
CA ALA A 19 14.02 -4.77 14.78
C ALA A 19 13.09 -5.71 13.98
N LEU A 20 13.44 -7.01 13.92
CA LEU A 20 12.60 -8.07 13.33
C LEU A 20 12.66 -9.30 14.23
N ASP A 21 11.51 -9.92 14.46
CA ASP A 21 11.34 -11.10 15.31
C ASP A 21 10.60 -12.20 14.55
N SER A 22 11.36 -13.14 13.98
CA SER A 22 10.86 -14.32 13.25
C SER A 22 9.82 -13.98 12.18
N VAL A 23 10.11 -12.98 11.35
CA VAL A 23 9.20 -12.56 10.29
C VAL A 23 9.21 -13.55 9.15
N THR A 24 8.04 -14.07 8.82
CA THR A 24 7.83 -14.97 7.66
C THR A 24 6.75 -14.37 6.77
N LEU A 25 7.02 -14.18 5.48
CA LEU A 25 6.04 -13.71 4.49
C LEU A 25 6.42 -14.18 3.07
N GLU A 26 5.42 -14.19 2.18
CA GLU A 26 5.59 -14.54 0.78
C GLU A 26 4.99 -13.48 -0.13
N VAL A 27 5.82 -12.94 -1.03
CA VAL A 27 5.38 -11.97 -2.05
C VAL A 27 5.03 -12.72 -3.33
N PRO A 28 3.77 -12.72 -3.76
CA PRO A 28 3.36 -13.39 -5.00
C PRO A 28 3.97 -12.72 -6.23
N ARG A 29 4.18 -13.52 -7.31
CA ARG A 29 4.57 -12.94 -8.60
C ARG A 29 3.50 -12.07 -9.19
N ASN A 30 3.94 -11.07 -9.94
CA ASN A 30 3.07 -10.18 -10.73
C ASN A 30 1.95 -9.55 -9.89
N ALA A 31 2.22 -9.24 -8.63
CA ALA A 31 1.28 -8.64 -7.71
C ALA A 31 1.88 -7.40 -7.03
N ILE A 32 1.01 -6.50 -6.58
CA ILE A 32 1.40 -5.40 -5.69
C ILE A 32 1.11 -5.84 -4.26
N TYR A 33 2.19 -5.93 -3.47
CA TYR A 33 2.19 -6.39 -2.09
C TYR A 33 2.47 -5.24 -1.13
N GLY A 34 1.50 -4.87 -0.32
CA GLY A 34 1.62 -3.80 0.67
C GLY A 34 2.35 -4.28 1.93
N LEU A 35 3.49 -3.67 2.24
CA LEU A 35 4.21 -3.88 3.50
C LEU A 35 3.83 -2.75 4.47
N LEU A 36 2.94 -3.04 5.41
CA LEU A 36 2.29 -2.08 6.27
C LEU A 36 2.83 -2.12 7.70
N GLY A 37 2.62 -1.05 8.43
CA GLY A 37 2.96 -0.95 9.85
C GLY A 37 3.37 0.47 10.26
N PRO A 38 3.35 0.78 11.55
CA PRO A 38 3.78 2.09 12.06
C PRO A 38 5.28 2.32 11.84
N ASN A 39 5.72 3.56 12.05
CA ASN A 39 7.15 3.88 12.05
C ASN A 39 7.86 3.09 13.15
N GLY A 40 9.04 2.56 12.83
CA GLY A 40 9.80 1.70 13.75
C GLY A 40 9.32 0.25 13.85
N ALA A 41 8.27 -0.16 13.12
CA ALA A 41 7.79 -1.55 13.17
C ALA A 41 8.75 -2.60 12.59
N GLY A 42 9.77 -2.18 11.81
CA GLY A 42 10.74 -3.09 11.20
C GLY A 42 10.69 -3.12 9.65
N LYS A 43 9.76 -2.41 9.00
CA LYS A 43 9.61 -2.41 7.54
C LYS A 43 10.90 -2.06 6.80
N THR A 44 11.50 -0.93 7.12
CA THR A 44 12.75 -0.47 6.48
C THR A 44 13.92 -1.43 6.75
N THR A 45 13.97 -2.08 7.93
CA THR A 45 14.96 -3.11 8.23
C THR A 45 14.78 -4.32 7.31
N LEU A 46 13.54 -4.78 7.12
CA LEU A 46 13.23 -5.88 6.21
C LEU A 46 13.58 -5.53 4.76
N ILE A 47 13.22 -4.33 4.30
CA ILE A 47 13.57 -3.82 2.98
C ILE A 47 15.09 -3.76 2.78
N ARG A 48 15.85 -3.32 3.78
CA ARG A 48 17.32 -3.30 3.73
C ARG A 48 17.92 -4.70 3.65
N ILE A 49 17.32 -5.70 4.29
CA ILE A 49 17.75 -7.10 4.18
C ILE A 49 17.49 -7.62 2.76
N ILE A 50 16.32 -7.37 2.17
CA ILE A 50 15.99 -7.77 0.80
C ILE A 50 16.96 -7.14 -0.22
N ASN A 51 17.40 -5.89 0.02
CA ASN A 51 18.35 -5.19 -0.83
C ASN A 51 19.82 -5.49 -0.51
N GLN A 52 20.13 -6.46 0.35
CA GLN A 52 21.49 -6.83 0.76
C GLN A 52 22.29 -5.66 1.39
N ILE A 53 21.61 -4.64 1.92
CA ILE A 53 22.24 -3.51 2.66
C ILE A 53 22.61 -3.94 4.07
N THR A 54 21.83 -4.87 4.64
CA THR A 54 22.13 -5.52 5.92
C THR A 54 21.74 -7.00 5.85
N TYR A 55 22.29 -7.81 6.75
CA TYR A 55 22.03 -9.25 6.78
C TYR A 55 21.13 -9.60 7.98
N PRO A 56 20.26 -10.61 7.84
CA PRO A 56 19.51 -11.14 8.97
C PRO A 56 20.46 -11.82 9.96
N ASP A 57 20.10 -11.83 11.25
CA ASP A 57 20.82 -12.59 12.27
C ASP A 57 20.38 -14.06 12.25
N GLN A 58 19.12 -14.31 11.88
CA GLN A 58 18.52 -15.63 11.72
C GLN A 58 17.51 -15.61 10.57
N GLY A 59 17.19 -16.82 10.07
CA GLY A 59 16.23 -17.00 8.99
C GLY A 59 16.87 -16.88 7.61
N THR A 60 16.03 -16.98 6.57
CA THR A 60 16.48 -16.99 5.17
C THR A 60 15.57 -16.12 4.30
N VAL A 61 16.15 -15.56 3.25
CA VAL A 61 15.42 -14.86 2.19
C VAL A 61 15.72 -15.55 0.87
N LEU A 62 14.67 -15.88 0.12
CA LEU A 62 14.77 -16.48 -1.21
C LEU A 62 14.19 -15.50 -2.24
N LEU A 63 14.92 -15.26 -3.32
CA LEU A 63 14.42 -14.57 -4.50
C LEU A 63 14.32 -15.55 -5.65
N ASP A 64 13.15 -15.64 -6.27
CA ASP A 64 12.90 -16.57 -7.38
C ASP A 64 13.21 -18.04 -7.03
N GLY A 65 12.98 -18.42 -5.76
CA GLY A 65 13.26 -19.76 -5.23
C GLY A 65 14.72 -20.00 -4.81
N GLU A 66 15.65 -19.09 -5.13
CA GLU A 66 17.06 -19.21 -4.78
C GLU A 66 17.43 -18.37 -3.55
N PRO A 67 18.37 -18.82 -2.70
CA PRO A 67 18.88 -18.01 -1.60
C PRO A 67 19.37 -16.66 -2.10
N LEU A 68 18.92 -15.60 -1.44
CA LEU A 68 19.26 -14.22 -1.82
C LEU A 68 20.78 -14.00 -1.73
N ARG A 69 21.38 -13.48 -2.81
CA ARG A 69 22.82 -13.21 -2.97
C ARG A 69 23.04 -11.79 -3.49
N PRO A 70 24.27 -11.24 -3.36
CA PRO A 70 24.57 -9.90 -3.87
C PRO A 70 24.27 -9.71 -5.35
N GLU A 71 24.43 -10.74 -6.19
CA GLU A 71 24.16 -10.68 -7.63
C GLU A 71 22.68 -10.42 -7.94
N HIS A 72 21.78 -10.84 -7.06
CA HIS A 72 20.34 -10.63 -7.20
C HIS A 72 19.93 -9.15 -7.10
N VAL A 73 20.78 -8.28 -6.53
CA VAL A 73 20.51 -6.83 -6.44
C VAL A 73 20.31 -6.20 -7.84
N ALA A 74 20.91 -6.79 -8.89
CA ALA A 74 20.67 -6.37 -10.28
C ALA A 74 19.23 -6.68 -10.76
N GLN A 75 18.52 -7.63 -10.12
CA GLN A 75 17.14 -8.00 -10.42
C GLN A 75 16.12 -7.26 -9.55
N ILE A 76 16.60 -6.40 -8.64
CA ILE A 76 15.78 -5.63 -7.69
C ILE A 76 15.92 -4.13 -8.00
N GLY A 77 14.78 -3.46 -8.17
CA GLY A 77 14.69 -2.02 -8.17
C GLY A 77 14.24 -1.52 -6.79
N TYR A 78 15.02 -0.65 -6.18
CA TYR A 78 14.68 -0.08 -4.87
C TYR A 78 14.60 1.44 -4.94
N LEU A 79 13.43 1.97 -4.61
CA LEU A 79 13.16 3.39 -4.41
C LEU A 79 13.09 3.66 -2.90
N PRO A 80 14.13 4.19 -2.27
CA PRO A 80 14.09 4.52 -0.85
C PRO A 80 13.28 5.78 -0.58
N GLU A 81 12.78 5.93 0.65
CA GLU A 81 12.12 7.15 1.12
C GLU A 81 13.06 8.37 1.04
N GLU A 82 14.34 8.19 1.44
CA GLU A 82 15.37 9.22 1.35
C GLU A 82 16.02 9.24 -0.03
N ARG A 83 16.38 10.43 -0.49
CA ARG A 83 16.92 10.60 -1.84
C ARG A 83 18.39 10.20 -1.91
N GLY A 84 18.70 9.25 -2.81
CA GLY A 84 20.04 8.79 -3.09
C GLY A 84 20.73 9.49 -4.29
N LEU A 85 20.21 10.64 -4.77
CA LEU A 85 20.77 11.31 -5.93
C LEU A 85 21.93 12.23 -5.57
N TYR A 86 23.01 12.22 -6.37
CA TYR A 86 24.18 13.09 -6.20
C TYR A 86 23.87 14.50 -6.69
N LYS A 87 23.84 15.46 -5.76
CA LYS A 87 23.36 16.84 -6.00
C LYS A 87 24.13 17.60 -7.09
N SER A 88 25.44 17.40 -7.19
CA SER A 88 26.33 18.09 -8.12
C SER A 88 26.33 17.54 -9.54
N MET A 89 25.84 16.31 -9.74
CA MET A 89 25.80 15.66 -11.07
C MET A 89 24.65 16.21 -11.92
N LYS A 90 24.82 16.17 -13.24
CA LYS A 90 23.71 16.37 -14.19
C LYS A 90 22.78 15.16 -14.17
N VAL A 91 21.50 15.43 -14.37
CA VAL A 91 20.44 14.39 -14.35
C VAL A 91 20.73 13.25 -15.31
N GLY A 92 21.02 13.57 -16.59
CA GLY A 92 21.30 12.56 -17.60
C GLY A 92 22.59 11.76 -17.34
N GLU A 93 23.63 12.41 -16.84
CA GLU A 93 24.89 11.74 -16.48
C GLU A 93 24.68 10.76 -15.31
N GLN A 94 23.99 11.19 -14.28
CA GLN A 94 23.69 10.35 -13.13
C GLN A 94 22.77 9.19 -13.49
N ALA A 95 21.72 9.44 -14.27
CA ALA A 95 20.80 8.40 -14.69
C ALA A 95 21.50 7.32 -15.53
N LEU A 96 22.39 7.72 -16.46
CA LEU A 96 23.24 6.81 -17.22
C LEU A 96 24.17 6.00 -16.30
N TYR A 97 24.82 6.67 -15.35
CA TYR A 97 25.72 6.01 -14.39
C TYR A 97 24.98 4.95 -13.56
N LEU A 98 23.82 5.30 -13.00
CA LEU A 98 23.03 4.38 -12.18
C LEU A 98 22.48 3.21 -13.02
N ALA A 99 22.09 3.45 -14.27
CA ALA A 99 21.68 2.41 -15.21
C ALA A 99 22.80 1.38 -15.48
N GLN A 100 24.03 1.88 -15.69
CA GLN A 100 25.18 1.01 -15.92
C GLN A 100 25.56 0.21 -14.66
N LEU A 101 25.42 0.77 -13.45
CA LEU A 101 25.59 0.05 -12.20
C LEU A 101 24.58 -1.11 -12.04
N LYS A 102 23.42 -1.00 -12.68
CA LYS A 102 22.41 -2.07 -12.74
C LYS A 102 22.61 -3.04 -13.91
N GLY A 103 23.76 -2.96 -14.60
CA GLY A 103 24.16 -3.91 -15.64
C GLY A 103 23.72 -3.56 -17.06
N LEU A 104 23.08 -2.43 -17.29
CA LEU A 104 22.74 -1.99 -18.65
C LEU A 104 23.97 -1.54 -19.43
N SER A 105 24.03 -1.92 -20.72
CA SER A 105 25.01 -1.29 -21.62
C SER A 105 24.72 0.21 -21.74
N ARG A 106 25.73 1.00 -22.09
CA ARG A 106 25.55 2.46 -22.32
C ARG A 106 24.50 2.76 -23.40
N GLN A 107 24.40 1.90 -24.39
CA GLN A 107 23.45 2.05 -25.51
C GLN A 107 22.03 1.75 -25.04
N ASP A 108 21.82 0.64 -24.31
CA ASP A 108 20.52 0.27 -23.76
C ASP A 108 20.06 1.29 -22.70
N ALA A 109 20.97 1.71 -21.82
CA ALA A 109 20.66 2.76 -20.84
C ALA A 109 20.18 4.06 -21.49
N ARG A 110 20.80 4.50 -22.58
CA ARG A 110 20.35 5.69 -23.33
C ARG A 110 18.99 5.50 -23.96
N ARG A 111 18.71 4.31 -24.54
CA ARG A 111 17.40 3.99 -25.13
C ARG A 111 16.29 4.01 -24.08
N GLU A 112 16.50 3.33 -22.96
CA GLU A 112 15.52 3.27 -21.87
C GLU A 112 15.31 4.65 -21.22
N LEU A 113 16.38 5.42 -21.01
CA LEU A 113 16.28 6.78 -20.49
C LEU A 113 15.53 7.71 -21.45
N LYS A 114 15.77 7.61 -22.76
CA LYS A 114 15.01 8.39 -23.74
C LYS A 114 13.52 8.08 -23.62
N TYR A 115 13.15 6.80 -23.59
CA TYR A 115 11.77 6.36 -23.42
C TYR A 115 11.13 6.96 -22.16
N TRP A 116 11.77 6.83 -20.99
CA TRP A 116 11.23 7.32 -19.73
C TRP A 116 11.17 8.85 -19.66
N PHE A 117 12.15 9.56 -20.24
CA PHE A 117 12.15 11.01 -20.26
C PHE A 117 11.05 11.58 -21.16
N GLU A 118 10.79 10.94 -22.29
CA GLU A 118 9.66 11.27 -23.16
C GLU A 118 8.32 10.95 -22.48
N LYS A 119 8.18 9.77 -21.88
CA LYS A 119 6.97 9.31 -21.20
C LYS A 119 6.55 10.19 -20.02
N LEU A 120 7.51 10.70 -19.27
CA LEU A 120 7.25 11.57 -18.11
C LEU A 120 7.38 13.06 -18.43
N GLU A 121 7.57 13.42 -19.71
CA GLU A 121 7.68 14.81 -20.22
C GLU A 121 8.78 15.62 -19.51
N ILE A 122 9.97 15.02 -19.36
CA ILE A 122 11.10 15.61 -18.62
C ILE A 122 12.38 15.74 -19.47
N GLY A 123 12.27 15.72 -20.79
CA GLY A 123 13.42 15.78 -21.71
C GLY A 123 14.36 16.95 -21.46
N ASP A 124 13.82 18.11 -21.11
CA ASP A 124 14.58 19.33 -20.85
C ASP A 124 15.44 19.27 -19.57
N TRP A 125 15.25 18.22 -18.74
CA TRP A 125 16.01 18.13 -17.48
C TRP A 125 17.37 17.46 -17.66
N TRP A 126 17.66 16.87 -18.80
CA TRP A 126 18.87 16.09 -19.05
C TRP A 126 20.17 16.79 -18.62
N ASN A 127 20.29 18.08 -18.95
CA ASN A 127 21.50 18.88 -18.67
C ASN A 127 21.44 19.65 -17.34
N ARG A 128 20.31 19.63 -16.62
CA ARG A 128 20.19 20.30 -15.32
C ARG A 128 20.96 19.53 -14.25
N LYS A 129 21.51 20.24 -13.25
CA LYS A 129 22.07 19.59 -12.06
C LYS A 129 20.93 19.13 -11.15
N VAL A 130 21.14 18.00 -10.45
CA VAL A 130 20.14 17.44 -9.52
C VAL A 130 19.73 18.44 -8.45
N GLN A 131 20.68 19.26 -7.97
CA GLN A 131 20.38 20.31 -6.97
C GLN A 131 19.43 21.42 -7.46
N GLU A 132 19.22 21.57 -8.76
CA GLU A 132 18.33 22.55 -9.38
C GLU A 132 16.89 22.01 -9.51
N LEU A 133 16.69 20.75 -9.18
CA LEU A 133 15.39 20.10 -9.25
C LEU A 133 14.56 20.41 -7.99
N SER A 134 13.25 20.58 -8.19
CA SER A 134 12.31 20.56 -7.07
C SER A 134 12.24 19.16 -6.43
N LYS A 135 11.59 19.05 -5.28
CA LYS A 135 11.41 17.77 -4.60
C LYS A 135 10.69 16.73 -5.48
N GLY A 136 9.60 17.12 -6.14
CA GLY A 136 8.87 16.23 -7.05
C GLY A 136 9.65 15.86 -8.30
N MET A 137 10.41 16.82 -8.88
CA MET A 137 11.28 16.55 -10.01
C MET A 137 12.36 15.50 -9.68
N ALA A 138 13.05 15.66 -8.56
CA ALA A 138 14.05 14.69 -8.11
C ALA A 138 13.44 13.30 -7.85
N GLN A 139 12.20 13.24 -7.35
CA GLN A 139 11.47 12.00 -7.14
C GLN A 139 11.16 11.27 -8.45
N LYS A 140 10.76 12.02 -9.53
CA LYS A 140 10.58 11.42 -10.86
C LYS A 140 11.87 10.79 -11.38
N ILE A 141 13.01 11.48 -11.25
CA ILE A 141 14.31 10.93 -11.66
C ILE A 141 14.65 9.68 -10.85
N GLN A 142 14.42 9.71 -9.55
CA GLN A 142 14.68 8.56 -8.68
C GLN A 142 13.80 7.36 -9.03
N PHE A 143 12.52 7.60 -9.36
CA PHE A 143 11.63 6.56 -9.89
C PHE A 143 12.18 5.95 -11.19
N ILE A 144 12.56 6.79 -12.17
CA ILE A 144 13.11 6.32 -13.45
C ILE A 144 14.33 5.42 -13.22
N VAL A 145 15.32 5.86 -12.46
CA VAL A 145 16.54 5.08 -12.24
C VAL A 145 16.31 3.79 -11.45
N THR A 146 15.17 3.70 -10.75
CA THR A 146 14.74 2.48 -10.06
C THR A 146 14.17 1.45 -11.02
N VAL A 147 13.42 1.85 -12.04
CA VAL A 147 12.64 0.93 -12.90
C VAL A 147 13.30 0.65 -14.26
N LEU A 148 14.19 1.50 -14.73
CA LEU A 148 14.69 1.50 -16.12
C LEU A 148 15.44 0.21 -16.54
N HIS A 149 15.96 -0.57 -15.58
CA HIS A 149 16.65 -1.84 -15.85
C HIS A 149 15.68 -3.05 -15.85
N ARG A 150 14.36 -2.80 -15.78
CA ARG A 150 13.28 -3.79 -15.82
C ARG A 150 13.45 -4.91 -14.80
N PRO A 151 13.55 -4.58 -13.51
CA PRO A 151 13.78 -5.57 -12.47
C PRO A 151 12.58 -6.51 -12.30
N LYS A 152 12.81 -7.74 -11.85
CA LYS A 152 11.76 -8.71 -11.53
C LYS A 152 10.98 -8.32 -10.27
N LEU A 153 11.67 -7.68 -9.32
CA LEU A 153 11.12 -7.19 -8.05
C LEU A 153 11.39 -5.70 -7.90
N LEU A 154 10.33 -4.92 -7.73
CA LEU A 154 10.38 -3.51 -7.39
C LEU A 154 10.01 -3.31 -5.94
N ILE A 155 10.75 -2.46 -5.23
CA ILE A 155 10.46 -2.09 -3.85
C ILE A 155 10.35 -0.57 -3.80
N PHE A 156 9.16 -0.08 -3.47
CA PHE A 156 8.86 1.33 -3.32
C PHE A 156 8.58 1.65 -1.86
N ASP A 157 9.50 2.40 -1.23
CA ASP A 157 9.36 2.85 0.15
C ASP A 157 8.89 4.31 0.15
N GLU A 158 7.62 4.53 0.55
CA GLU A 158 6.93 5.83 0.53
C GLU A 158 7.03 6.57 -0.83
N PRO A 159 6.70 5.94 -1.97
CA PRO A 159 7.00 6.49 -3.30
C PRO A 159 6.30 7.82 -3.61
N PHE A 160 5.18 8.11 -2.94
CA PHE A 160 4.41 9.34 -3.18
C PHE A 160 4.81 10.50 -2.25
N SER A 161 5.81 10.29 -1.38
CA SER A 161 6.30 11.34 -0.49
C SER A 161 6.92 12.49 -1.29
N GLY A 162 6.34 13.67 -1.19
CA GLY A 162 6.82 14.90 -1.84
C GLY A 162 6.33 15.15 -3.25
N PHE A 163 5.41 14.34 -3.76
CA PHE A 163 4.63 14.67 -4.94
C PHE A 163 3.37 15.47 -4.57
N ASP A 164 2.96 16.35 -5.48
CA ASP A 164 1.61 16.87 -5.52
C ASP A 164 0.64 15.79 -6.05
N PRO A 165 -0.69 15.97 -5.92
CA PRO A 165 -1.67 14.96 -6.32
C PRO A 165 -1.58 14.54 -7.80
N ILE A 166 -1.25 15.46 -8.71
CA ILE A 166 -1.16 15.18 -10.15
C ILE A 166 0.04 14.28 -10.44
N ASN A 167 1.21 14.64 -9.90
CA ASN A 167 2.41 13.83 -10.06
C ASN A 167 2.31 12.49 -9.33
N ALA A 168 1.63 12.43 -8.18
CA ALA A 168 1.35 11.17 -7.49
C ALA A 168 0.48 10.23 -8.34
N ALA A 169 -0.57 10.75 -8.98
CA ALA A 169 -1.42 9.99 -9.91
C ALA A 169 -0.62 9.43 -11.10
N LEU A 170 0.23 10.28 -11.71
CA LEU A 170 1.08 9.85 -12.82
C LEU A 170 2.00 8.67 -12.42
N ILE A 171 2.68 8.77 -11.29
CA ILE A 171 3.57 7.68 -10.81
C ILE A 171 2.78 6.43 -10.43
N LYS A 172 1.58 6.58 -9.88
CA LYS A 172 0.67 5.47 -9.60
C LYS A 172 0.31 4.69 -10.87
N ASP A 173 -0.03 5.40 -11.97
CA ASP A 173 -0.33 4.78 -13.25
C ASP A 173 0.88 4.01 -13.79
N GLN A 174 2.10 4.57 -13.62
CA GLN A 174 3.34 3.87 -14.01
C GLN A 174 3.58 2.60 -13.18
N ILE A 175 3.28 2.63 -11.88
CA ILE A 175 3.38 1.45 -10.99
C ILE A 175 2.42 0.34 -11.46
N LEU A 176 1.18 0.69 -11.80
CA LEU A 176 0.18 -0.24 -12.31
C LEU A 176 0.58 -0.84 -13.67
N GLU A 177 1.14 -0.02 -14.57
CA GLU A 177 1.64 -0.47 -15.86
C GLU A 177 2.83 -1.45 -15.71
N LEU A 178 3.82 -1.12 -14.87
CA LEU A 178 4.94 -2.02 -14.57
C LEU A 178 4.47 -3.38 -14.02
N ARG A 179 3.43 -3.37 -13.19
CA ARG A 179 2.82 -4.61 -12.70
C ARG A 179 2.16 -5.40 -13.84
N GLN A 180 1.47 -4.72 -14.77
CA GLN A 180 0.85 -5.37 -15.95
C GLN A 180 1.93 -5.95 -16.89
N GLU A 181 3.09 -5.33 -16.97
CA GLU A 181 4.26 -5.82 -17.71
C GLU A 181 4.98 -7.00 -17.02
N GLY A 182 4.52 -7.41 -15.84
CA GLY A 182 4.99 -8.60 -15.13
C GLY A 182 5.91 -8.34 -13.95
N ALA A 183 6.15 -7.08 -13.55
CA ALA A 183 6.90 -6.79 -12.35
C ALA A 183 6.11 -7.20 -11.09
N SER A 184 6.82 -7.75 -10.10
CA SER A 184 6.29 -7.94 -8.75
C SER A 184 6.72 -6.75 -7.90
N ILE A 185 5.81 -6.22 -7.07
CA ILE A 185 6.03 -4.94 -6.42
C ILE A 185 5.77 -5.05 -4.92
N ILE A 186 6.74 -4.67 -4.10
CA ILE A 186 6.57 -4.38 -2.68
C ILE A 186 6.34 -2.88 -2.53
N PHE A 187 5.23 -2.52 -1.93
CA PHE A 187 4.81 -1.15 -1.72
C PHE A 187 4.72 -0.87 -0.21
N SER A 188 5.69 -0.12 0.32
CA SER A 188 5.73 0.25 1.73
C SER A 188 5.18 1.65 1.90
N THR A 189 4.12 1.80 2.70
CA THR A 189 3.50 3.09 2.99
C THR A 189 2.71 3.06 4.30
N HIS A 190 2.49 4.24 4.86
CA HIS A 190 1.55 4.48 5.95
C HIS A 190 0.22 5.08 5.46
N ARG A 191 0.08 5.39 4.15
CA ARG A 191 -1.13 5.95 3.54
C ARG A 191 -2.06 4.84 3.12
N MET A 192 -3.09 4.57 3.94
CA MET A 192 -4.01 3.44 3.72
C MET A 192 -4.87 3.58 2.46
N GLU A 193 -5.14 4.80 2.00
CA GLU A 193 -5.82 5.06 0.72
C GLU A 193 -5.03 4.48 -0.46
N SER A 194 -3.71 4.70 -0.49
CA SER A 194 -2.84 4.14 -1.54
C SER A 194 -2.78 2.60 -1.47
N VAL A 195 -2.90 2.02 -0.27
CA VAL A 195 -2.99 0.56 -0.09
C VAL A 195 -4.27 0.01 -0.72
N GLU A 196 -5.42 0.67 -0.46
CA GLU A 196 -6.73 0.29 -1.01
C GLU A 196 -6.74 0.33 -2.54
N GLU A 197 -6.05 1.30 -3.12
CA GLU A 197 -6.06 1.54 -4.56
C GLU A 197 -5.08 0.63 -5.32
N LEU A 198 -3.96 0.28 -4.72
CA LEU A 198 -2.86 -0.39 -5.42
C LEU A 198 -2.64 -1.83 -5.00
N CYS A 199 -2.80 -2.17 -3.71
CA CYS A 199 -2.33 -3.44 -3.19
C CYS A 199 -3.34 -4.57 -3.36
N GLU A 200 -2.89 -5.69 -3.90
CA GLU A 200 -3.66 -6.95 -3.99
C GLU A 200 -3.47 -7.81 -2.74
N TYR A 201 -2.27 -7.79 -2.19
CA TYR A 201 -1.88 -8.50 -0.98
C TYR A 201 -1.27 -7.53 0.02
N ILE A 202 -1.38 -7.83 1.29
CA ILE A 202 -0.78 -7.03 2.35
C ILE A 202 -0.13 -7.91 3.41
N ALA A 203 0.93 -7.38 4.04
CA ALA A 203 1.40 -7.84 5.35
C ALA A 203 1.50 -6.65 6.29
N LEU A 204 1.06 -6.86 7.52
CA LEU A 204 1.14 -5.88 8.60
C LEU A 204 2.21 -6.29 9.60
N ILE A 205 3.24 -5.44 9.74
CA ILE A 205 4.28 -5.59 10.75
C ILE A 205 3.99 -4.63 11.90
N HIS A 206 3.99 -5.16 13.12
CA HIS A 206 3.82 -4.41 14.34
C HIS A 206 4.77 -4.95 15.42
N ARG A 207 5.48 -4.06 16.13
CA ARG A 207 6.46 -4.44 17.17
C ARG A 207 7.38 -5.58 16.72
N SER A 208 8.00 -5.40 15.53
CA SER A 208 8.97 -6.32 14.92
C SER A 208 8.41 -7.66 14.44
N ARG A 209 7.11 -7.93 14.56
CA ARG A 209 6.44 -9.17 14.16
C ARG A 209 5.40 -8.94 13.07
N LYS A 210 5.23 -9.93 12.21
CA LYS A 210 4.09 -9.97 11.29
C LYS A 210 2.84 -10.37 12.06
N ILE A 211 1.80 -9.53 12.04
CA ILE A 211 0.52 -9.77 12.74
C ILE A 211 -0.65 -10.05 11.82
N LEU A 212 -0.53 -9.73 10.53
CA LEU A 212 -1.55 -10.00 9.52
C LEU A 212 -0.88 -10.20 8.16
N GLU A 213 -1.37 -11.12 7.33
CA GLU A 213 -0.95 -11.30 5.94
C GLU A 213 -2.06 -11.94 5.13
N GLY A 214 -2.17 -11.55 3.86
CA GLY A 214 -3.05 -12.20 2.91
C GLY A 214 -3.53 -11.29 1.79
N LYS A 215 -4.46 -11.82 0.96
CA LYS A 215 -5.12 -11.06 -0.08
C LYS A 215 -6.02 -10.01 0.55
N LEU A 216 -5.86 -8.73 0.18
CA LEU A 216 -6.59 -7.61 0.78
C LEU A 216 -8.11 -7.82 0.75
N SER A 217 -8.64 -8.29 -0.39
CA SER A 217 -10.07 -8.57 -0.55
C SER A 217 -10.59 -9.67 0.39
N ALA A 218 -9.78 -10.71 0.65
CA ALA A 218 -10.14 -11.79 1.57
C ALA A 218 -10.10 -11.31 3.04
N ILE A 219 -9.07 -10.51 3.37
CA ILE A 219 -8.96 -9.89 4.70
C ILE A 219 -10.17 -8.97 4.94
N LYS A 220 -10.49 -8.08 3.99
CA LYS A 220 -11.67 -7.18 4.10
C LYS A 220 -12.96 -7.99 4.31
N LYS A 221 -13.12 -9.10 3.59
CA LYS A 221 -14.27 -9.99 3.75
C LYS A 221 -14.33 -10.63 5.15
N ALA A 222 -13.19 -11.08 5.70
CA ALA A 222 -13.13 -11.68 7.02
C ALA A 222 -13.39 -10.69 8.16
N TYR A 223 -13.17 -9.40 7.93
CA TYR A 223 -13.41 -8.32 8.89
C TYR A 223 -14.79 -7.66 8.77
N LYS A 224 -15.64 -8.11 7.84
CA LYS A 224 -17.03 -7.67 7.75
C LYS A 224 -17.79 -7.99 9.04
N ARG A 225 -18.67 -7.08 9.45
CA ARG A 225 -19.44 -7.18 10.70
C ARG A 225 -20.95 -7.07 10.48
N ASN A 226 -21.46 -7.39 9.29
CA ASN A 226 -22.89 -7.21 8.95
C ASN A 226 -23.39 -5.80 9.30
N ARG A 227 -22.61 -4.79 9.03
CA ARG A 227 -22.95 -3.38 9.24
C ARG A 227 -23.44 -2.78 7.95
N PHE A 228 -24.52 -1.99 8.03
CA PHE A 228 -25.12 -1.34 6.88
C PHE A 228 -25.30 0.13 7.14
N ARG A 229 -24.87 0.99 6.21
CA ARG A 229 -25.18 2.41 6.22
C ARG A 229 -26.50 2.59 5.47
N VAL A 230 -27.42 3.28 6.10
CA VAL A 230 -28.77 3.52 5.65
C VAL A 230 -29.00 5.01 5.50
N ARG A 231 -29.67 5.41 4.40
CA ARG A 231 -30.30 6.73 4.27
C ARG A 231 -31.78 6.52 4.02
N TRP A 232 -32.60 7.04 4.91
CA TRP A 232 -34.02 6.76 4.96
C TRP A 232 -34.83 8.05 5.25
N VAL A 233 -35.88 8.28 4.48
CA VAL A 233 -36.85 9.38 4.65
C VAL A 233 -38.13 8.79 5.20
N PRO A 234 -38.47 8.98 6.49
CA PRO A 234 -39.69 8.44 7.08
C PRO A 234 -40.93 9.16 6.54
N HIS A 235 -42.05 8.44 6.40
CA HIS A 235 -43.35 9.04 6.03
C HIS A 235 -43.86 10.01 7.12
N ARG A 236 -43.44 9.82 8.36
CA ARG A 236 -43.68 10.71 9.50
C ARG A 236 -42.37 10.88 10.24
N GLU A 237 -41.93 12.10 10.47
CA GLU A 237 -40.66 12.39 11.15
C GLU A 237 -40.72 12.12 12.66
N GLU A 238 -41.86 12.50 13.29
CA GLU A 238 -42.06 12.44 14.74
C GLU A 238 -42.10 10.98 15.23
N GLY A 239 -41.19 10.61 16.12
CA GLY A 239 -41.09 9.27 16.69
C GLY A 239 -40.57 8.17 15.79
N ALA A 240 -40.15 8.51 14.53
CA ALA A 240 -39.72 7.51 13.56
C ALA A 240 -38.38 6.85 13.92
N LEU A 241 -37.44 7.63 14.41
CA LEU A 241 -36.12 7.12 14.81
C LEU A 241 -36.25 6.26 16.08
N GLU A 242 -36.98 6.73 17.07
CA GLU A 242 -37.24 6.04 18.35
C GLU A 242 -37.91 4.67 18.12
N ALA A 243 -38.88 4.61 17.18
CA ALA A 243 -39.53 3.36 16.82
C ALA A 243 -38.52 2.36 16.19
N LEU A 244 -37.57 2.86 15.35
CA LEU A 244 -36.54 2.03 14.75
C LEU A 244 -35.48 1.61 15.76
N GLU A 245 -35.09 2.48 16.70
CA GLU A 245 -34.14 2.18 17.78
C GLU A 245 -34.65 1.10 18.73
N ALA A 246 -35.96 0.96 18.87
CA ALA A 246 -36.58 -0.12 19.65
C ALA A 246 -36.38 -1.51 18.99
N GLU A 247 -36.23 -1.58 17.69
CA GLU A 247 -36.05 -2.83 16.93
C GLU A 247 -34.59 -3.18 16.64
N VAL A 248 -33.74 -2.17 16.37
CA VAL A 248 -32.35 -2.35 15.95
C VAL A 248 -31.44 -1.34 16.64
N SER A 249 -30.19 -1.76 16.91
CA SER A 249 -29.17 -0.86 17.47
C SER A 249 -28.63 0.05 16.36
N LEU A 250 -28.92 1.34 16.45
CA LEU A 250 -28.40 2.36 15.56
C LEU A 250 -27.06 2.92 16.04
N VAL A 251 -26.18 3.22 15.09
CA VAL A 251 -24.86 3.82 15.37
C VAL A 251 -24.79 5.13 14.58
N ASP A 252 -24.47 6.22 15.31
CA ASP A 252 -24.25 7.56 14.75
C ASP A 252 -25.42 8.07 13.89
N PRO A 253 -26.69 8.08 14.41
CA PRO A 253 -27.81 8.59 13.66
C PRO A 253 -27.70 10.11 13.47
N LYS A 254 -27.89 10.57 12.25
CA LYS A 254 -27.84 11.98 11.85
C LYS A 254 -29.06 12.33 11.02
N PHE A 255 -29.71 13.43 11.34
CA PHE A 255 -30.80 13.97 10.56
C PHE A 255 -30.28 15.01 9.56
N ASP A 256 -30.66 14.85 8.31
CA ASP A 256 -30.39 15.80 7.25
C ASP A 256 -31.69 16.61 7.04
N PRO A 257 -31.69 17.90 7.45
CA PRO A 257 -32.90 18.73 7.36
C PRO A 257 -33.22 19.19 5.94
N GLU A 258 -32.29 19.14 5.00
CA GLU A 258 -32.52 19.54 3.60
C GLU A 258 -33.33 18.47 2.86
N ASP A 259 -33.01 17.21 3.08
CA ASP A 259 -33.67 16.08 2.43
C ASP A 259 -34.69 15.38 3.36
N HIS A 260 -34.91 15.88 4.58
CA HIS A 260 -35.73 15.23 5.60
C HIS A 260 -35.38 13.77 5.84
N ALA A 261 -34.09 13.43 5.78
CA ALA A 261 -33.55 12.08 5.77
C ALA A 261 -32.77 11.78 7.03
N TRP A 262 -32.91 10.57 7.54
CA TRP A 262 -32.02 10.01 8.54
C TRP A 262 -30.88 9.24 7.87
N GLU A 263 -29.66 9.50 8.30
CA GLU A 263 -28.49 8.68 8.00
C GLU A 263 -28.01 7.98 9.29
N PHE A 264 -27.84 6.67 9.23
CA PHE A 264 -27.37 5.88 10.36
C PHE A 264 -26.65 4.63 9.88
N THR A 265 -25.89 4.03 10.78
CA THR A 265 -25.32 2.69 10.58
C THR A 265 -26.02 1.71 11.52
N VAL A 266 -26.38 0.54 11.01
CA VAL A 266 -26.98 -0.53 11.79
C VAL A 266 -26.11 -1.78 11.72
N GLN A 267 -25.98 -2.50 12.83
CA GLN A 267 -25.36 -3.82 12.86
C GLN A 267 -26.47 -4.85 12.99
N LEU A 268 -26.48 -5.82 12.06
CA LEU A 268 -27.52 -6.84 11.98
C LEU A 268 -26.92 -8.23 12.28
N ASP A 269 -27.76 -9.09 12.82
CA ASP A 269 -27.48 -10.52 12.88
C ASP A 269 -27.63 -11.16 11.49
N GLU A 270 -27.13 -12.39 11.33
CA GLU A 270 -27.27 -13.11 10.06
C GLU A 270 -28.76 -13.26 9.69
N GLY A 271 -29.13 -12.79 8.50
CA GLY A 271 -30.50 -12.85 7.99
C GLY A 271 -31.40 -11.67 8.36
N GLY A 272 -30.97 -10.75 9.25
CA GLY A 272 -31.79 -9.60 9.70
C GLY A 272 -32.05 -8.53 8.62
N GLN A 273 -31.37 -8.60 7.48
CA GLN A 273 -31.45 -7.60 6.40
C GLN A 273 -32.87 -7.49 5.82
N GLY A 274 -33.53 -8.64 5.57
CA GLY A 274 -34.85 -8.68 4.98
C GLY A 274 -35.92 -8.01 5.85
N ALA A 275 -35.88 -8.25 7.16
CA ALA A 275 -36.81 -7.65 8.12
C ALA A 275 -36.62 -6.13 8.17
N LEU A 276 -35.37 -5.65 8.28
CA LEU A 276 -35.06 -4.22 8.31
C LEU A 276 -35.48 -3.53 7.01
N LEU A 277 -35.15 -4.12 5.83
CA LEU A 277 -35.56 -3.57 4.53
C LEU A 277 -37.09 -3.46 4.42
N SER A 278 -37.84 -4.49 4.84
CA SER A 278 -39.30 -4.48 4.84
C SER A 278 -39.84 -3.38 5.77
N HIS A 279 -39.30 -3.22 6.96
CA HIS A 279 -39.68 -2.14 7.88
C HIS A 279 -39.43 -0.76 7.28
N LEU A 280 -38.21 -0.48 6.80
CA LEU A 280 -37.83 0.82 6.24
C LEU A 280 -38.66 1.20 5.00
N THR A 281 -38.95 0.23 4.13
CA THR A 281 -39.75 0.48 2.92
C THR A 281 -41.25 0.61 3.19
N SER A 282 -41.75 0.04 4.27
CA SER A 282 -43.17 0.20 4.66
C SER A 282 -43.40 1.51 5.42
N THR A 283 -42.38 2.06 6.11
CA THR A 283 -42.50 3.24 6.97
C THR A 283 -41.90 4.51 6.36
N GLY A 284 -41.25 4.40 5.19
CA GLY A 284 -40.61 5.53 4.51
C GLY A 284 -40.01 5.20 3.17
N ILE A 285 -39.24 6.14 2.63
CA ILE A 285 -38.50 6.00 1.38
C ILE A 285 -37.03 5.64 1.71
N LEU A 286 -36.62 4.46 1.30
CA LEU A 286 -35.24 4.02 1.46
C LEU A 286 -34.37 4.57 0.30
N SER A 287 -33.58 5.62 0.58
CA SER A 287 -32.72 6.27 -0.41
C SER A 287 -31.43 5.49 -0.66
N SER A 288 -30.83 4.88 0.39
CA SER A 288 -29.70 3.98 0.22
C SER A 288 -29.61 2.95 1.34
N PHE A 289 -29.12 1.76 0.98
CA PHE A 289 -28.79 0.66 1.87
C PHE A 289 -27.51 0.01 1.39
N ARG A 290 -26.40 0.23 2.10
CA ARG A 290 -25.08 -0.25 1.66
C ARG A 290 -24.36 -0.97 2.79
N GLU A 291 -23.80 -2.14 2.47
CA GLU A 291 -22.93 -2.84 3.38
C GLU A 291 -21.66 -2.01 3.65
N VAL A 292 -21.31 -1.82 4.92
CA VAL A 292 -20.08 -1.16 5.34
C VAL A 292 -18.94 -2.18 5.27
N ILE A 293 -18.14 -2.07 4.21
CA ILE A 293 -16.93 -2.86 4.07
C ILE A 293 -15.82 -2.13 4.82
N PRO A 294 -15.13 -2.77 5.77
CA PRO A 294 -14.06 -2.12 6.52
C PRO A 294 -12.92 -1.70 5.58
N THR A 295 -12.36 -0.53 5.81
CA THR A 295 -11.19 -0.04 5.09
C THR A 295 -9.92 -0.73 5.58
N ALA A 296 -8.83 -0.65 4.79
CA ALA A 296 -7.51 -1.12 5.23
C ALA A 296 -7.08 -0.43 6.54
N ASN A 297 -7.45 0.85 6.72
CA ASN A 297 -7.20 1.60 7.95
C ASN A 297 -7.97 1.03 9.15
N ASP A 298 -9.26 0.71 8.99
CA ASP A 298 -10.07 0.12 10.05
C ASP A 298 -9.50 -1.24 10.49
N ILE A 299 -9.09 -2.06 9.51
CA ILE A 299 -8.48 -3.36 9.76
C ILE A 299 -7.14 -3.21 10.49
N PHE A 300 -6.31 -2.25 10.06
CA PHE A 300 -5.05 -1.92 10.71
C PHE A 300 -5.26 -1.59 12.19
N ILE A 301 -6.13 -0.60 12.48
CA ILE A 301 -6.44 -0.16 13.85
C ILE A 301 -6.95 -1.33 14.69
N GLN A 302 -7.95 -2.08 14.21
CA GLN A 302 -8.51 -3.21 14.93
C GLN A 302 -7.49 -4.31 15.22
N THR A 303 -6.61 -4.60 14.24
CA THR A 303 -5.60 -5.65 14.39
C THR A 303 -4.53 -5.26 15.42
N VAL A 304 -4.08 -4.00 15.40
CA VAL A 304 -3.13 -3.48 16.39
C VAL A 304 -3.74 -3.46 17.79
N GLN A 305 -4.97 -2.95 17.95
CA GLN A 305 -5.67 -2.92 19.25
C GLN A 305 -5.88 -4.32 19.84
N LYS A 306 -6.23 -5.31 19.02
CA LYS A 306 -6.34 -6.70 19.49
C LYS A 306 -5.02 -7.25 20.00
N GLN A 307 -3.91 -6.93 19.36
CA GLN A 307 -2.58 -7.34 19.81
C GLN A 307 -2.18 -6.67 21.13
N GLU A 308 -2.55 -5.41 21.32
CA GLU A 308 -2.26 -4.68 22.57
C GLU A 308 -3.11 -5.15 23.76
N ALA A 309 -4.31 -5.63 23.51
CA ALA A 309 -5.18 -6.17 24.55
C ALA A 309 -4.76 -7.58 25.02
N HIS A 310 -3.85 -8.26 24.32
CA HIS A 310 -3.37 -9.61 24.62
C HIS A 310 -1.96 -9.63 25.21
N VAL A 311 -1.35 -8.46 25.44
CA VAL A 311 -0.04 -8.24 26.10
C VAL A 311 -0.24 -7.68 27.49
#